data_81fce4742acb7fbd491cb5f5b0c524f7
#
_entry.id   81fce4742acb7fbd491cb5f5b0c524f7
#
_cell.length_a   1.000
_cell.length_b   1.000
_cell.length_c   1.000
_cell.angle_alpha   90.00
_cell.angle_beta   90.00
_cell.angle_gamma   90.00
#
_symmetry.space_group_name_H-M   'P 1'
#
loop_
_entity.id
_entity.type
_entity.pdbx_description
1 polymer ?
#
loop_
_entity_poly.entity_id
_entity_poly.type
_entity_poly.pdbx_seq_one_letter_code
_entity_poly.pdbx_strand_id
1 'polypeptide(L)'
;MLYTKDLEDVILYAPALITGSACSSLKIISGFTDCERISSHLISLLDGIKEKKYVSNIKISLILGMTKGSSLTKNKHKKICQTIKRVQTMRGMPKITCRYIASGQEVHSKVYLWSKGNTPEAAFCGSANYSINAFQRRRECMTDCDPNEAKAYYNSLYKDSIDCFDPDIEIKMSFAETAVSFIEDVSDDNLEKLSYEEYAQKMPIDQIRVSLLMAKGDVGYGSGINWGIRPNGTPRNRNQAYIPYNKKDKKAGFFPERVNPNDKHCPLFKVITKEAGAFYMRLAQDRDKGIHSADSNAIIGKWIREKIGASDGQFVTKEMLERYGATSVVFKKYENGIYVLEFEPFKTSQENEA
;
A
#
# COMPACT_ATOMS: atom_id res chain seq x y z
N MET A 1 -8.42 17.96 -21.85
CA MET A 1 -6.94 18.10 -21.66
C MET A 1 -6.44 16.86 -20.98
N LEU A 2 -5.22 16.34 -21.29
CA LEU A 2 -4.64 15.19 -20.60
C LEU A 2 -3.75 15.69 -19.45
N TYR A 3 -4.02 15.21 -18.24
CA TYR A 3 -3.25 15.52 -17.03
C TYR A 3 -2.40 14.30 -16.63
N THR A 4 -1.11 14.49 -16.43
CA THR A 4 -0.14 13.45 -16.03
C THR A 4 0.78 13.89 -14.90
N LYS A 5 0.63 15.14 -14.43
CA LYS A 5 1.38 15.76 -13.32
C LYS A 5 0.41 16.53 -12.45
N ASP A 6 0.77 16.72 -11.21
CA ASP A 6 0.03 17.52 -10.23
C ASP A 6 -1.45 17.12 -10.12
N LEU A 7 -1.71 15.81 -10.34
CA LEU A 7 -3.08 15.27 -10.42
C LEU A 7 -3.87 15.55 -9.15
N GLU A 8 -3.24 15.50 -8.00
CA GLU A 8 -3.88 15.74 -6.71
C GLU A 8 -4.43 17.16 -6.64
N ASP A 9 -3.60 18.16 -6.98
CA ASP A 9 -4.00 19.57 -6.96
C ASP A 9 -5.08 19.86 -7.99
N VAL A 10 -4.91 19.38 -9.22
CA VAL A 10 -5.85 19.62 -10.32
C VAL A 10 -7.22 19.01 -10.07
N ILE A 11 -7.25 17.76 -9.56
CA ILE A 11 -8.49 16.98 -9.49
C ILE A 11 -9.17 17.11 -8.14
N LEU A 12 -8.41 17.14 -7.03
CA LEU A 12 -8.98 17.09 -5.70
C LEU A 12 -9.13 18.46 -5.03
N TYR A 13 -8.42 19.50 -5.51
CA TYR A 13 -8.40 20.79 -4.83
C TYR A 13 -8.76 21.99 -5.71
N ALA A 14 -8.23 22.09 -6.92
CA ALA A 14 -8.40 23.29 -7.76
C ALA A 14 -9.86 23.70 -7.98
N PRO A 15 -10.83 22.80 -8.23
CA PRO A 15 -12.21 23.21 -8.43
C PRO A 15 -12.90 23.76 -7.18
N ALA A 16 -12.35 23.49 -5.97
CA ALA A 16 -12.88 23.99 -4.69
C ALA A 16 -12.33 25.36 -4.29
N LEU A 17 -11.32 25.89 -5.01
CA LEU A 17 -10.72 27.19 -4.72
C LEU A 17 -11.75 28.32 -4.78
N ILE A 18 -11.75 29.23 -3.81
CA ILE A 18 -12.65 30.40 -3.79
C ILE A 18 -12.39 31.33 -4.97
N THR A 19 -11.13 31.42 -5.43
CA THR A 19 -10.71 32.22 -6.60
C THR A 19 -10.97 31.53 -7.95
N GLY A 20 -11.45 30.28 -7.91
CA GLY A 20 -11.73 29.47 -9.09
C GLY A 20 -13.21 29.14 -9.25
N SER A 21 -13.53 27.86 -9.49
CA SER A 21 -14.92 27.42 -9.67
C SER A 21 -15.75 27.49 -8.38
N ALA A 22 -15.11 27.51 -7.21
CA ALA A 22 -15.75 27.52 -5.90
C ALA A 22 -16.79 26.38 -5.72
N CYS A 23 -16.44 25.20 -6.20
CA CYS A 23 -17.31 24.03 -6.09
C CYS A 23 -17.37 23.53 -4.66
N SER A 24 -18.54 23.08 -4.23
CA SER A 24 -18.79 22.61 -2.87
C SER A 24 -19.18 21.14 -2.77
N SER A 25 -19.27 20.42 -3.88
CA SER A 25 -19.63 19.00 -3.93
C SER A 25 -18.68 18.24 -4.83
N LEU A 26 -18.00 17.25 -4.27
CA LEU A 26 -17.18 16.30 -5.02
C LEU A 26 -17.83 14.92 -4.98
N LYS A 27 -18.21 14.41 -6.15
CA LYS A 27 -18.66 13.03 -6.32
C LYS A 27 -17.53 12.21 -6.95
N ILE A 28 -17.21 11.08 -6.33
CA ILE A 28 -16.11 10.21 -6.72
C ILE A 28 -16.65 8.83 -7.04
N ILE A 29 -16.26 8.28 -8.20
CA ILE A 29 -16.35 6.87 -8.52
C ILE A 29 -14.92 6.35 -8.55
N SER A 30 -14.63 5.30 -7.82
CA SER A 30 -13.30 4.69 -7.79
C SER A 30 -13.41 3.18 -7.61
N GLY A 31 -12.56 2.41 -8.27
CA GLY A 31 -12.47 0.97 -8.01
C GLY A 31 -12.06 0.69 -6.57
N PHE A 32 -11.06 1.41 -6.08
CA PHE A 32 -10.46 1.21 -4.76
C PHE A 32 -10.25 2.53 -4.02
N THR A 33 -10.08 2.44 -2.69
CA THR A 33 -9.63 3.55 -1.84
C THR A 33 -8.78 3.02 -0.69
N ASP A 34 -8.09 3.92 0.00
CA ASP A 34 -7.40 3.66 1.27
C ASP A 34 -7.80 4.67 2.35
N CYS A 35 -7.60 4.27 3.61
CA CYS A 35 -7.97 5.07 4.78
C CYS A 35 -7.12 6.34 4.91
N GLU A 36 -5.86 6.27 4.47
CA GLU A 36 -4.93 7.40 4.47
C GLU A 36 -5.42 8.49 3.50
N ARG A 37 -5.83 8.10 2.26
CA ARG A 37 -6.41 9.05 1.30
C ARG A 37 -7.67 9.74 1.84
N ILE A 38 -8.58 8.98 2.44
CA ILE A 38 -9.80 9.55 3.03
C ILE A 38 -9.44 10.58 4.10
N SER A 39 -8.54 10.24 5.03
CA SER A 39 -8.19 11.14 6.14
C SER A 39 -7.36 12.34 5.67
N SER A 40 -6.31 12.13 4.86
CA SER A 40 -5.43 13.22 4.41
C SER A 40 -6.17 14.24 3.56
N HIS A 41 -7.00 13.80 2.60
CA HIS A 41 -7.79 14.71 1.76
C HIS A 41 -8.74 15.58 2.60
N LEU A 42 -9.48 14.97 3.55
CA LEU A 42 -10.39 15.72 4.41
C LEU A 42 -9.65 16.71 5.32
N ILE A 43 -8.50 16.33 5.88
CA ILE A 43 -7.68 17.21 6.72
C ILE A 43 -7.14 18.36 5.87
N SER A 44 -6.59 18.11 4.69
CA SER A 44 -6.11 19.18 3.79
C SER A 44 -7.21 20.15 3.38
N LEU A 45 -8.42 19.65 3.10
CA LEU A 45 -9.56 20.50 2.83
C LEU A 45 -9.96 21.34 4.07
N LEU A 46 -9.98 20.76 5.27
CA LEU A 46 -10.27 21.48 6.51
C LEU A 46 -9.27 22.61 6.75
N ASP A 47 -7.99 22.34 6.55
CA ASP A 47 -6.94 23.35 6.75
C ASP A 47 -7.05 24.46 5.70
N GLY A 48 -7.28 24.14 4.44
CA GLY A 48 -7.55 25.14 3.41
C GLY A 48 -8.84 25.95 3.62
N ILE A 49 -9.88 25.35 4.24
CA ILE A 49 -11.08 26.09 4.67
C ILE A 49 -10.75 27.07 5.79
N LYS A 50 -9.96 26.67 6.79
CA LYS A 50 -9.51 27.58 7.87
C LYS A 50 -8.69 28.74 7.31
N GLU A 51 -7.87 28.48 6.32
CA GLU A 51 -7.06 29.47 5.60
C GLU A 51 -7.86 30.29 4.56
N LYS A 52 -9.15 30.06 4.44
CA LYS A 52 -10.06 30.70 3.45
C LYS A 52 -9.64 30.49 1.99
N LYS A 53 -8.98 29.41 1.69
CA LYS A 53 -8.64 28.99 0.31
C LYS A 53 -9.81 28.28 -0.36
N TYR A 54 -10.57 27.49 0.40
CA TYR A 54 -11.69 26.68 -0.10
C TYR A 54 -13.02 27.12 0.52
N VAL A 55 -14.10 26.79 -0.17
CA VAL A 55 -15.46 27.01 0.36
C VAL A 55 -15.72 26.15 1.61
N SER A 56 -16.48 26.68 2.57
CA SER A 56 -16.62 26.06 3.90
C SER A 56 -17.57 24.86 3.96
N ASN A 57 -18.36 24.62 2.92
CA ASN A 57 -19.45 23.63 2.93
C ASN A 57 -19.20 22.44 2.00
N ILE A 58 -17.94 22.06 1.80
CA ILE A 58 -17.56 20.96 0.93
C ILE A 58 -18.16 19.63 1.42
N LYS A 59 -18.71 18.87 0.46
CA LYS A 59 -19.24 17.51 0.66
C LYS A 59 -18.58 16.57 -0.33
N ILE A 60 -18.15 15.40 0.15
CA ILE A 60 -17.61 14.33 -0.67
C ILE A 60 -18.57 13.16 -0.66
N SER A 61 -18.84 12.59 -1.84
CA SER A 61 -19.68 11.40 -1.99
C SER A 61 -18.92 10.37 -2.80
N LEU A 62 -18.39 9.33 -2.13
CA LEU A 62 -17.59 8.27 -2.71
C LEU A 62 -18.42 7.04 -3.01
N ILE A 63 -18.31 6.50 -4.24
CA ILE A 63 -18.77 5.16 -4.60
C ILE A 63 -17.56 4.29 -4.90
N LEU A 64 -17.43 3.18 -4.18
CA LEU A 64 -16.43 2.15 -4.43
C LEU A 64 -17.03 1.05 -5.30
N GLY A 65 -16.35 0.75 -6.40
CA GLY A 65 -16.85 -0.13 -7.44
C GLY A 65 -16.36 -1.57 -7.37
N MET A 66 -15.11 -1.80 -6.92
CA MET A 66 -14.52 -3.13 -6.78
C MET A 66 -14.80 -3.64 -5.36
N THR A 67 -15.95 -4.26 -5.17
CA THR A 67 -16.48 -4.60 -3.85
C THR A 67 -16.82 -6.09 -3.68
N LYS A 68 -16.70 -6.88 -4.75
CA LYS A 68 -16.99 -8.32 -4.73
C LYS A 68 -15.72 -9.14 -4.51
N GLY A 69 -15.93 -10.38 -4.04
CA GLY A 69 -14.83 -11.30 -3.80
C GLY A 69 -13.82 -10.74 -2.78
N SER A 70 -12.53 -10.85 -3.09
CA SER A 70 -11.43 -10.40 -2.23
C SER A 70 -11.12 -8.91 -2.30
N SER A 71 -11.80 -8.14 -3.16
CA SER A 71 -11.50 -6.72 -3.40
C SER A 71 -11.87 -5.83 -2.21
N LEU A 72 -12.94 -6.17 -1.48
CA LEU A 72 -13.35 -5.48 -0.25
C LEU A 72 -13.54 -6.51 0.87
N THR A 73 -12.55 -6.63 1.75
CA THR A 73 -12.65 -7.52 2.91
C THR A 73 -13.47 -6.90 4.03
N LYS A 74 -14.02 -7.75 4.92
CA LYS A 74 -14.72 -7.30 6.14
C LYS A 74 -13.85 -6.38 7.00
N ASN A 75 -12.54 -6.65 7.06
CA ASN A 75 -11.59 -5.82 7.80
C ASN A 75 -11.40 -4.45 7.12
N LYS A 76 -11.21 -4.40 5.80
CA LYS A 76 -11.09 -3.14 5.04
C LYS A 76 -12.36 -2.29 5.17
N HIS A 77 -13.54 -2.90 5.09
CA HIS A 77 -14.81 -2.23 5.36
C HIS A 77 -14.84 -1.59 6.76
N LYS A 78 -14.51 -2.37 7.81
CA LYS A 78 -14.48 -1.85 9.19
C LYS A 78 -13.54 -0.66 9.35
N LYS A 79 -12.34 -0.73 8.76
CA LYS A 79 -11.37 0.36 8.78
C LYS A 79 -11.87 1.62 8.08
N ILE A 80 -12.45 1.50 6.88
CA ILE A 80 -13.06 2.63 6.17
C ILE A 80 -14.10 3.30 7.05
N CYS A 81 -15.02 2.53 7.63
CA CYS A 81 -16.05 3.05 8.52
C CYS A 81 -15.48 3.74 9.77
N GLN A 82 -14.47 3.12 10.40
CA GLN A 82 -13.79 3.71 11.57
C GLN A 82 -13.08 5.02 11.20
N THR A 83 -12.39 5.06 10.07
CA THR A 83 -11.71 6.26 9.58
C THR A 83 -12.69 7.38 9.32
N ILE A 84 -13.79 7.13 8.61
CA ILE A 84 -14.83 8.13 8.37
C ILE A 84 -15.41 8.63 9.69
N LYS A 85 -15.80 7.73 10.61
CA LYS A 85 -16.31 8.13 11.94
C LYS A 85 -15.31 9.01 12.68
N ARG A 86 -14.05 8.61 12.74
CA ARG A 86 -12.97 9.35 13.44
C ARG A 86 -12.80 10.77 12.88
N VAL A 87 -12.65 10.91 11.55
CA VAL A 87 -12.43 12.25 10.97
C VAL A 87 -13.66 13.14 11.09
N GLN A 88 -14.87 12.58 11.04
CA GLN A 88 -16.12 13.36 11.19
C GLN A 88 -16.36 13.89 12.62
N THR A 89 -15.61 13.44 13.65
CA THR A 89 -15.66 14.03 14.98
C THR A 89 -14.93 15.38 15.06
N MET A 90 -14.08 15.71 14.11
CA MET A 90 -13.34 16.96 14.08
C MET A 90 -14.24 18.12 13.67
N ARG A 91 -14.20 19.21 14.45
CA ARG A 91 -15.05 20.40 14.21
C ARG A 91 -14.72 21.04 12.85
N GLY A 92 -15.75 21.26 12.04
CA GLY A 92 -15.63 21.91 10.73
C GLY A 92 -15.16 20.99 9.59
N MET A 93 -15.01 19.71 9.86
CA MET A 93 -14.60 18.72 8.85
C MET A 93 -15.60 18.66 7.68
N PRO A 94 -15.14 18.67 6.42
CA PRO A 94 -15.99 18.39 5.27
C PRO A 94 -16.74 17.07 5.42
N LYS A 95 -18.01 17.04 5.02
CA LYS A 95 -18.81 15.81 5.12
C LYS A 95 -18.40 14.82 4.06
N ILE A 96 -18.27 13.55 4.45
CA ILE A 96 -18.04 12.44 3.51
C ILE A 96 -19.09 11.35 3.70
N THR A 97 -19.57 10.81 2.57
CA THR A 97 -20.35 9.57 2.50
C THR A 97 -19.60 8.57 1.64
N CYS A 98 -19.67 7.30 1.98
CA CYS A 98 -19.07 6.21 1.23
C CYS A 98 -20.12 5.13 0.96
N ARG A 99 -20.19 4.68 -0.29
CA ARG A 99 -21.12 3.66 -0.74
C ARG A 99 -20.37 2.58 -1.50
N TYR A 100 -20.90 1.38 -1.51
CA TYR A 100 -20.35 0.22 -2.19
C TYR A 100 -21.30 -0.26 -3.27
N ILE A 101 -20.81 -0.63 -4.45
CA ILE A 101 -21.61 -1.30 -5.46
C ILE A 101 -22.05 -2.65 -4.89
N ALA A 102 -23.37 -2.82 -4.69
CA ALA A 102 -23.96 -4.00 -4.09
C ALA A 102 -24.66 -4.91 -5.13
N SER A 103 -25.11 -4.34 -6.25
CA SER A 103 -25.79 -5.06 -7.33
C SER A 103 -25.15 -4.77 -8.69
N GLY A 104 -25.45 -5.60 -9.68
CA GLY A 104 -24.90 -5.43 -11.03
C GLY A 104 -23.45 -5.88 -11.16
N GLN A 105 -22.74 -5.34 -12.13
CA GLN A 105 -21.33 -5.60 -12.42
C GLN A 105 -20.42 -4.75 -11.52
N GLU A 106 -19.21 -5.24 -11.23
CA GLU A 106 -18.20 -4.43 -10.59
C GLU A 106 -17.79 -3.24 -11.46
N VAL A 107 -17.44 -2.13 -10.79
CA VAL A 107 -17.13 -0.87 -11.46
C VAL A 107 -15.67 -0.53 -11.19
N HIS A 108 -14.88 -0.50 -12.26
CA HIS A 108 -13.45 -0.15 -12.19
C HIS A 108 -13.13 1.24 -12.74
N SER A 109 -14.15 2.03 -13.10
CA SER A 109 -14.00 3.42 -13.57
C SER A 109 -13.51 4.35 -12.46
N LYS A 110 -12.80 5.40 -12.84
CA LYS A 110 -12.35 6.47 -11.96
C LYS A 110 -12.87 7.77 -12.53
N VAL A 111 -13.81 8.36 -11.80
CA VAL A 111 -14.47 9.63 -12.19
C VAL A 111 -14.55 10.54 -10.99
N TYR A 112 -14.19 11.80 -11.18
CA TYR A 112 -14.22 12.86 -10.19
C TYR A 112 -15.08 13.99 -10.73
N LEU A 113 -16.23 14.24 -10.10
CA LEU A 113 -17.19 15.26 -10.54
C LEU A 113 -17.33 16.33 -9.47
N TRP A 114 -16.94 17.53 -9.80
CA TRP A 114 -17.18 18.71 -8.99
C TRP A 114 -18.44 19.45 -9.42
N SER A 115 -19.16 19.98 -8.43
CA SER A 115 -20.41 20.71 -8.64
C SER A 115 -20.53 21.92 -7.71
N LYS A 116 -21.18 22.96 -8.20
CA LYS A 116 -21.62 24.11 -7.43
C LYS A 116 -23.10 23.95 -7.10
N GLY A 117 -23.40 23.58 -5.86
CA GLY A 117 -24.74 23.10 -5.53
C GLY A 117 -25.10 21.85 -6.37
N ASN A 118 -26.13 21.94 -7.19
CA ASN A 118 -26.57 20.85 -8.07
C ASN A 118 -26.04 20.96 -9.51
N THR A 119 -25.35 22.03 -9.86
CA THR A 119 -24.83 22.30 -11.21
C THR A 119 -23.46 21.65 -11.36
N PRO A 120 -23.27 20.67 -12.27
CA PRO A 120 -21.97 20.11 -12.60
C PRO A 120 -21.08 21.19 -13.22
N GLU A 121 -19.82 21.29 -12.79
CA GLU A 121 -18.89 22.33 -13.25
C GLU A 121 -17.64 21.74 -13.90
N ALA A 122 -17.04 20.73 -13.26
CA ALA A 122 -15.83 20.09 -13.77
C ALA A 122 -15.88 18.59 -13.50
N ALA A 123 -15.45 17.80 -14.48
CA ALA A 123 -15.35 16.35 -14.31
C ALA A 123 -14.07 15.82 -14.96
N PHE A 124 -13.50 14.82 -14.31
CA PHE A 124 -12.28 14.15 -14.73
C PHE A 124 -12.49 12.65 -14.73
N CYS A 125 -11.94 11.97 -15.73
CA CYS A 125 -11.92 10.51 -15.79
C CYS A 125 -10.55 10.01 -16.23
N GLY A 126 -10.21 8.77 -15.85
CA GLY A 126 -8.91 8.19 -16.21
C GLY A 126 -8.51 6.98 -15.37
N SER A 127 -7.21 6.87 -15.05
CA SER A 127 -6.66 5.69 -14.41
C SER A 127 -6.51 5.81 -12.88
N ALA A 128 -6.47 7.04 -12.31
CA ALA A 128 -6.17 7.27 -10.91
C ALA A 128 -7.33 6.87 -9.98
N ASN A 129 -7.16 5.82 -9.18
CA ASN A 129 -8.05 5.51 -8.06
C ASN A 129 -7.99 6.59 -6.97
N TYR A 130 -9.02 6.70 -6.15
CA TYR A 130 -9.02 7.56 -4.97
C TYR A 130 -8.16 6.95 -3.84
N SER A 131 -6.85 6.92 -4.06
CA SER A 131 -5.85 6.32 -3.18
C SER A 131 -4.57 7.15 -3.13
N ILE A 132 -3.79 7.03 -2.06
CA ILE A 132 -2.47 7.69 -1.94
C ILE A 132 -1.54 7.21 -3.06
N ASN A 133 -1.52 5.92 -3.33
CA ASN A 133 -0.66 5.35 -4.35
C ASN A 133 -0.91 5.93 -5.74
N ALA A 134 -2.18 6.09 -6.12
CA ALA A 134 -2.53 6.63 -7.44
C ALA A 134 -2.07 8.10 -7.59
N PHE A 135 -2.31 8.94 -6.59
CA PHE A 135 -2.01 10.37 -6.70
C PHE A 135 -0.54 10.74 -6.43
N GLN A 136 0.19 9.94 -5.63
CA GLN A 136 1.52 10.34 -5.15
C GLN A 136 2.65 9.40 -5.57
N ARG A 137 2.37 8.13 -5.89
CA ARG A 137 3.40 7.10 -6.08
C ARG A 137 3.39 6.44 -7.46
N ARG A 138 2.29 6.54 -8.21
CA ARG A 138 2.13 5.92 -9.53
C ARG A 138 2.11 6.97 -10.63
N ARG A 139 2.42 6.53 -11.85
CA ARG A 139 2.19 7.33 -13.05
C ARG A 139 0.78 7.04 -13.53
N GLU A 140 -0.09 7.98 -13.30
CA GLU A 140 -1.49 7.93 -13.73
C GLU A 140 -1.77 9.01 -14.77
N CYS A 141 -2.85 8.85 -15.51
CA CYS A 141 -3.33 9.89 -16.41
C CYS A 141 -4.82 10.12 -16.21
N MET A 142 -5.20 11.38 -16.25
CA MET A 142 -6.59 11.82 -16.15
C MET A 142 -6.89 12.78 -17.30
N THR A 143 -8.15 12.87 -17.70
CA THR A 143 -8.61 13.81 -18.73
C THR A 143 -9.92 14.45 -18.28
N ASP A 144 -10.22 15.63 -18.82
CA ASP A 144 -11.55 16.22 -18.68
C ASP A 144 -12.59 15.31 -19.35
N CYS A 145 -13.77 15.25 -18.77
CA CYS A 145 -14.94 14.64 -19.40
C CYS A 145 -16.17 15.54 -19.19
N ASP A 146 -17.26 15.25 -19.90
CA ASP A 146 -18.49 16.04 -19.76
C ASP A 146 -19.08 15.91 -18.35
N PRO A 147 -19.26 17.03 -17.60
CA PRO A 147 -19.75 16.98 -16.23
C PRO A 147 -21.18 16.47 -16.11
N ASN A 148 -22.04 16.66 -17.12
CA ASN A 148 -23.42 16.16 -17.11
C ASN A 148 -23.45 14.64 -17.33
N GLU A 149 -22.64 14.13 -18.25
CA GLU A 149 -22.48 12.69 -18.44
C GLU A 149 -21.89 12.03 -17.21
N ALA A 150 -20.87 12.61 -16.59
CA ALA A 150 -20.31 12.13 -15.33
C ALA A 150 -21.36 12.10 -14.21
N LYS A 151 -22.25 13.11 -14.14
CA LYS A 151 -23.35 13.15 -13.17
C LYS A 151 -24.38 12.07 -13.45
N ALA A 152 -24.76 11.87 -14.71
CA ALA A 152 -25.68 10.81 -15.13
C ALA A 152 -25.13 9.44 -14.77
N TYR A 153 -23.84 9.20 -15.04
CA TYR A 153 -23.16 7.95 -14.71
C TYR A 153 -23.08 7.74 -13.20
N TYR A 154 -22.68 8.75 -12.42
CA TYR A 154 -22.69 8.65 -10.95
C TYR A 154 -24.07 8.30 -10.42
N ASN A 155 -25.12 8.94 -10.92
CA ASN A 155 -26.49 8.71 -10.47
C ASN A 155 -27.01 7.30 -10.84
N SER A 156 -26.57 6.71 -11.95
CA SER A 156 -26.90 5.33 -12.28
C SER A 156 -26.29 4.35 -11.27
N LEU A 157 -24.99 4.53 -10.95
CA LEU A 157 -24.30 3.70 -9.98
C LEU A 157 -24.81 3.88 -8.55
N TYR A 158 -25.28 5.08 -8.21
CA TYR A 158 -25.84 5.34 -6.89
C TYR A 158 -27.04 4.44 -6.58
N LYS A 159 -27.86 4.11 -7.58
CA LYS A 159 -29.02 3.21 -7.44
C LYS A 159 -28.58 1.78 -7.12
N ASP A 160 -27.45 1.34 -7.64
CA ASP A 160 -26.90 0.00 -7.47
C ASP A 160 -25.99 -0.11 -6.23
N SER A 161 -25.85 0.98 -5.47
CA SER A 161 -24.93 1.06 -4.34
C SER A 161 -25.66 1.13 -3.00
N ILE A 162 -25.00 0.64 -1.95
CA ILE A 162 -25.44 0.66 -0.55
C ILE A 162 -24.50 1.53 0.29
N ASP A 163 -25.04 2.21 1.29
CA ASP A 163 -24.24 3.00 2.22
C ASP A 163 -23.34 2.08 3.08
N CYS A 164 -22.09 2.47 3.30
CA CYS A 164 -21.17 1.67 4.12
C CYS A 164 -21.58 1.59 5.59
N PHE A 165 -22.48 2.43 6.04
CA PHE A 165 -23.09 2.39 7.39
C PHE A 165 -24.47 1.77 7.43
N ASP A 166 -24.93 1.14 6.34
CA ASP A 166 -26.21 0.40 6.35
C ASP A 166 -26.16 -0.68 7.43
N PRO A 167 -27.16 -0.77 8.34
CA PRO A 167 -27.17 -1.74 9.43
C PRO A 167 -27.05 -3.21 8.95
N ASP A 168 -27.59 -3.50 7.77
CA ASP A 168 -27.63 -4.85 7.19
C ASP A 168 -26.50 -5.08 6.19
N ILE A 169 -25.47 -4.23 6.16
CA ILE A 169 -24.44 -4.28 5.13
C ILE A 169 -23.70 -5.62 5.08
N GLU A 170 -23.46 -6.26 6.23
CA GLU A 170 -22.80 -7.57 6.30
C GLU A 170 -23.68 -8.69 5.71
N ILE A 171 -25.00 -8.51 5.68
CA ILE A 171 -25.96 -9.45 5.06
C ILE A 171 -26.08 -9.18 3.56
N LYS A 172 -26.16 -7.90 3.18
CA LYS A 172 -26.35 -7.45 1.79
C LYS A 172 -25.08 -7.54 0.93
N MET A 173 -23.90 -7.53 1.58
CA MET A 173 -22.58 -7.59 0.94
C MET A 173 -21.86 -8.86 1.39
N SER A 174 -21.44 -9.69 0.44
CA SER A 174 -20.59 -10.86 0.74
C SER A 174 -19.14 -10.41 0.89
N PHE A 175 -18.77 -9.88 2.06
CA PHE A 175 -17.38 -9.52 2.34
C PHE A 175 -16.50 -10.78 2.42
N ALA A 176 -15.36 -10.76 1.75
CA ALA A 176 -14.36 -11.79 1.97
C ALA A 176 -13.81 -11.70 3.42
N GLU A 177 -13.69 -12.84 4.10
CA GLU A 177 -13.12 -12.87 5.46
C GLU A 177 -11.62 -12.64 5.46
N THR A 178 -10.94 -13.09 4.41
CA THR A 178 -9.51 -12.88 4.19
C THR A 178 -9.26 -12.39 2.77
N ALA A 179 -8.35 -11.44 2.62
CA ALA A 179 -7.89 -11.00 1.31
C ALA A 179 -7.13 -12.14 0.63
N VAL A 180 -7.75 -12.78 -0.37
CA VAL A 180 -6.96 -13.41 -1.44
C VAL A 180 -6.45 -12.25 -2.28
N SER A 181 -5.15 -12.00 -2.18
CA SER A 181 -4.50 -10.80 -2.68
C SER A 181 -4.55 -10.72 -4.20
N PHE A 182 -5.44 -9.89 -4.74
CA PHE A 182 -5.15 -9.20 -6.00
C PHE A 182 -4.45 -7.88 -5.65
N ILE A 183 -3.22 -7.77 -6.12
CA ILE A 183 -2.30 -6.67 -5.84
C ILE A 183 -2.73 -5.47 -6.66
N GLU A 184 -3.57 -4.62 -6.08
CA GLU A 184 -3.63 -3.18 -6.37
C GLU A 184 -4.09 -2.49 -5.09
N ASP A 185 -3.21 -1.66 -4.50
CA ASP A 185 -3.40 -0.88 -3.27
C ASP A 185 -3.27 -1.65 -1.93
N VAL A 186 -2.04 -1.99 -1.60
CA VAL A 186 -1.68 -2.35 -0.22
C VAL A 186 -1.24 -1.08 0.52
N SER A 187 -2.20 -0.32 1.01
CA SER A 187 -2.02 0.54 2.18
C SER A 187 -2.70 -0.17 3.35
N ASP A 188 -1.95 -0.92 4.14
CA ASP A 188 -2.51 -1.61 5.30
C ASP A 188 -2.19 -0.80 6.56
N ASP A 189 -3.17 -0.05 7.08
CA ASP A 189 -3.11 0.66 8.37
C ASP A 189 -2.71 -0.27 9.56
N ASN A 190 -2.72 -1.60 9.36
CA ASN A 190 -2.25 -2.56 10.36
C ASN A 190 -0.72 -2.70 10.39
N LEU A 191 0.00 -2.29 9.36
CA LEU A 191 1.46 -2.33 9.40
C LEU A 191 2.01 -1.31 10.39
N GLU A 192 1.43 -0.10 10.44
CA GLU A 192 1.87 0.97 11.36
C GLU A 192 1.66 0.65 12.83
N LYS A 193 0.76 -0.30 13.15
CA LYS A 193 0.49 -0.74 14.53
C LYS A 193 1.30 -1.95 14.97
N LEU A 194 2.04 -2.57 14.03
CA LEU A 194 2.89 -3.71 14.36
C LEU A 194 4.21 -3.18 14.92
N SER A 195 4.40 -3.36 16.22
CA SER A 195 5.63 -2.98 16.91
C SER A 195 6.60 -4.16 16.97
N TYR A 196 7.86 -3.90 16.60
CA TYR A 196 8.93 -4.88 16.78
C TYR A 196 9.05 -5.32 18.24
N GLU A 197 8.93 -4.39 19.19
CA GLU A 197 9.04 -4.61 20.61
C GLU A 197 7.99 -5.59 21.14
N GLU A 198 6.76 -5.49 20.59
CA GLU A 198 5.68 -6.42 20.95
C GLU A 198 6.01 -7.87 20.55
N TYR A 199 6.57 -8.07 19.36
CA TYR A 199 6.89 -9.41 18.85
C TYR A 199 8.23 -9.93 19.37
N ALA A 200 9.18 -9.05 19.70
CA ALA A 200 10.47 -9.44 20.29
C ALA A 200 10.30 -10.12 21.65
N GLN A 201 9.20 -9.86 22.38
CA GLN A 201 8.88 -10.47 23.66
C GLN A 201 8.11 -11.79 23.54
N LYS A 202 7.62 -12.14 22.36
CA LYS A 202 6.85 -13.36 22.10
C LYS A 202 7.74 -14.48 21.59
N MET A 203 7.37 -15.71 21.90
CA MET A 203 8.03 -16.88 21.30
C MET A 203 7.55 -17.06 19.86
N PRO A 204 8.44 -17.14 18.86
CA PRO A 204 8.04 -17.46 17.51
C PRO A 204 7.57 -18.92 17.40
N ILE A 205 6.57 -19.19 16.59
CA ILE A 205 6.12 -20.56 16.31
C ILE A 205 7.12 -21.33 15.45
N ASP A 206 7.93 -20.62 14.67
CA ASP A 206 8.97 -21.19 13.83
C ASP A 206 9.98 -20.12 13.41
N GLN A 207 11.19 -20.55 13.01
CA GLN A 207 12.22 -19.64 12.48
C GLN A 207 13.09 -20.30 11.43
N ILE A 208 13.58 -19.49 10.49
CA ILE A 208 14.60 -19.90 9.52
C ILE A 208 15.69 -18.85 9.40
N ARG A 209 16.87 -19.33 9.03
CA ARG A 209 18.00 -18.50 8.65
C ARG A 209 18.16 -18.53 7.12
N VAL A 210 18.24 -17.36 6.51
CA VAL A 210 18.32 -17.20 5.06
C VAL A 210 19.59 -16.44 4.71
N SER A 211 20.43 -17.05 3.86
CA SER A 211 21.69 -16.46 3.42
C SER A 211 21.49 -15.24 2.56
N LEU A 212 22.24 -14.17 2.80
CA LEU A 212 22.35 -13.01 1.90
C LEU A 212 23.27 -13.29 0.70
N LEU A 213 24.04 -14.37 0.78
CA LEU A 213 24.92 -14.80 -0.30
C LEU A 213 24.15 -15.61 -1.33
N MET A 214 24.53 -15.47 -2.59
CA MET A 214 24.03 -16.27 -3.68
C MET A 214 24.48 -17.74 -3.50
N ALA A 215 23.92 -18.66 -4.26
CA ALA A 215 24.23 -20.10 -4.15
C ALA A 215 25.73 -20.44 -4.26
N LYS A 216 26.51 -19.60 -4.92
CA LYS A 216 27.98 -19.76 -5.05
C LYS A 216 28.76 -19.32 -3.81
N GLY A 217 28.11 -18.82 -2.77
CA GLY A 217 28.74 -18.43 -1.51
C GLY A 217 29.34 -17.01 -1.53
N ASP A 218 28.95 -16.17 -2.46
CA ASP A 218 29.36 -14.78 -2.56
C ASP A 218 28.17 -13.86 -2.82
N VAL A 219 28.33 -12.55 -2.70
CA VAL A 219 27.31 -11.57 -3.08
C VAL A 219 27.21 -11.49 -4.60
N GLY A 220 25.98 -11.30 -5.09
CA GLY A 220 25.79 -11.20 -6.54
C GLY A 220 26.06 -9.78 -7.04
N TYR A 221 26.62 -9.68 -8.25
CA TYR A 221 26.63 -8.44 -9.02
C TYR A 221 25.32 -8.32 -9.81
N GLY A 222 24.61 -7.19 -9.64
CA GLY A 222 23.29 -7.02 -10.27
C GLY A 222 22.21 -8.03 -9.80
N SER A 223 22.42 -8.67 -8.66
CA SER A 223 21.51 -9.66 -8.08
C SER A 223 21.60 -9.66 -6.54
N GLY A 224 20.65 -10.30 -5.86
CA GLY A 224 20.60 -10.34 -4.40
C GLY A 224 20.59 -8.93 -3.80
N ILE A 225 21.47 -8.71 -2.82
CA ILE A 225 21.61 -7.41 -2.13
C ILE A 225 22.07 -6.27 -3.05
N ASN A 226 22.73 -6.59 -4.18
CA ASN A 226 23.21 -5.64 -5.17
C ASN A 226 22.33 -5.62 -6.45
N TRP A 227 21.08 -6.04 -6.38
CA TRP A 227 20.22 -6.12 -7.55
C TRP A 227 20.00 -4.78 -8.27
N GLY A 228 20.01 -3.66 -7.54
CA GLY A 228 19.92 -2.31 -8.09
C GLY A 228 21.19 -1.82 -8.80
N ILE A 229 22.33 -2.48 -8.59
CA ILE A 229 23.65 -2.08 -9.14
C ILE A 229 23.94 -2.92 -10.37
N ARG A 230 23.74 -2.34 -11.57
CA ARG A 230 23.90 -3.05 -12.83
C ARG A 230 25.16 -2.62 -13.58
N PRO A 231 25.87 -3.59 -14.23
CA PRO A 231 27.05 -3.27 -15.05
C PRO A 231 26.73 -2.40 -16.27
N ASN A 232 25.51 -2.52 -16.80
CA ASN A 232 25.13 -2.00 -18.12
C ASN A 232 24.43 -0.64 -18.09
N GLY A 233 24.57 0.14 -17.02
CA GLY A 233 24.07 1.51 -16.96
C GLY A 233 22.54 1.72 -17.03
N THR A 234 21.74 0.65 -17.00
CA THR A 234 20.28 0.79 -16.98
C THR A 234 19.87 1.48 -15.67
N PRO A 235 19.15 2.62 -15.71
CA PRO A 235 18.74 3.35 -14.52
C PRO A 235 17.90 2.47 -13.60
N ARG A 236 18.38 2.23 -12.41
CA ARG A 236 17.64 1.61 -11.29
C ARG A 236 17.97 2.33 -10.01
N ASN A 237 17.05 2.30 -9.06
CA ASN A 237 17.38 2.69 -7.71
C ASN A 237 18.47 1.75 -7.18
N ARG A 238 19.65 2.29 -6.85
CA ARG A 238 20.82 1.52 -6.43
C ARG A 238 20.61 0.75 -5.13
N ASN A 239 19.60 1.12 -4.34
CA ASN A 239 19.19 0.39 -3.14
C ASN A 239 18.28 -0.82 -3.43
N GLN A 240 17.80 -1.03 -4.65
CA GLN A 240 17.00 -2.22 -4.93
C GLN A 240 17.78 -3.50 -4.61
N ALA A 241 17.16 -4.35 -3.80
CA ALA A 241 17.70 -5.62 -3.35
C ALA A 241 16.59 -6.65 -3.19
N TYR A 242 16.97 -7.90 -3.13
CA TYR A 242 16.15 -9.00 -2.65
C TYR A 242 17.01 -9.96 -1.83
N ILE A 243 16.41 -10.72 -0.93
CA ILE A 243 17.09 -11.75 -0.17
C ILE A 243 17.08 -13.03 -1.03
N PRO A 244 18.25 -13.60 -1.39
CA PRO A 244 18.29 -14.88 -2.10
C PRO A 244 17.62 -15.98 -1.27
N TYR A 245 16.73 -16.77 -1.89
CA TYR A 245 16.11 -17.90 -1.20
C TYR A 245 16.59 -19.20 -1.85
N ASN A 246 17.79 -19.59 -1.45
CA ASN A 246 18.49 -20.74 -2.00
C ASN A 246 17.80 -22.05 -1.59
N LYS A 247 17.99 -23.11 -2.38
CA LYS A 247 17.40 -24.44 -2.11
C LYS A 247 17.72 -24.95 -0.69
N LYS A 248 18.92 -24.69 -0.19
CA LYS A 248 19.36 -25.10 1.15
C LYS A 248 18.67 -24.36 2.30
N ASP A 249 18.16 -23.15 2.03
CA ASP A 249 17.50 -22.30 3.03
C ASP A 249 15.98 -22.53 3.04
N LYS A 250 15.45 -23.25 2.02
CA LYS A 250 14.02 -23.48 1.88
C LYS A 250 13.48 -24.44 2.93
N LYS A 251 12.40 -23.99 3.59
CA LYS A 251 11.61 -24.80 4.51
C LYS A 251 10.16 -24.77 4.05
N ALA A 252 9.61 -25.95 3.70
CA ALA A 252 8.24 -26.07 3.21
C ALA A 252 7.24 -25.52 4.24
N GLY A 253 6.22 -24.77 3.77
CA GLY A 253 5.18 -24.19 4.61
C GLY A 253 5.65 -23.04 5.53
N PHE A 254 6.93 -22.64 5.48
CA PHE A 254 7.39 -21.51 6.30
C PHE A 254 6.82 -20.19 5.78
N PHE A 255 7.04 -19.86 4.51
CA PHE A 255 6.39 -18.73 3.84
C PHE A 255 5.10 -19.17 3.12
N PRO A 256 4.17 -18.26 2.85
CA PRO A 256 3.01 -18.58 2.04
C PRO A 256 3.42 -19.05 0.64
N GLU A 257 2.92 -20.22 0.24
CA GLU A 257 3.18 -20.83 -1.06
C GLU A 257 2.14 -20.36 -2.09
N ARG A 258 2.42 -20.54 -3.38
CA ARG A 258 1.47 -20.26 -4.46
C ARG A 258 0.21 -21.10 -4.28
N VAL A 259 -0.96 -20.48 -4.36
CA VAL A 259 -2.24 -21.19 -4.30
C VAL A 259 -2.42 -22.02 -5.58
N ASN A 260 -1.99 -21.48 -6.72
CA ASN A 260 -1.98 -22.18 -8.00
C ASN A 260 -0.56 -22.10 -8.58
N PRO A 261 0.03 -23.22 -9.10
CA PRO A 261 1.34 -23.22 -9.73
C PRO A 261 1.50 -22.21 -10.88
N ASN A 262 0.40 -21.86 -11.56
CA ASN A 262 0.36 -20.88 -12.64
C ASN A 262 0.24 -19.43 -12.16
N ASP A 263 0.07 -19.19 -10.87
CA ASP A 263 0.00 -17.84 -10.33
C ASP A 263 1.32 -17.10 -10.56
N LYS A 264 1.21 -15.89 -11.07
CA LYS A 264 2.37 -15.04 -11.38
C LYS A 264 3.15 -14.65 -10.13
N HIS A 265 2.50 -14.61 -8.98
CA HIS A 265 3.06 -14.15 -7.70
C HIS A 265 2.60 -15.03 -6.54
N CYS A 266 3.48 -15.21 -5.55
CA CYS A 266 3.11 -15.78 -4.26
C CYS A 266 2.31 -14.77 -3.43
N PRO A 267 1.47 -15.23 -2.47
CA PRO A 267 0.79 -14.36 -1.53
C PRO A 267 1.77 -13.48 -0.75
N LEU A 268 1.30 -12.29 -0.36
CA LEU A 268 2.03 -11.37 0.49
C LEU A 268 2.03 -11.86 1.94
N PHE A 269 3.12 -11.60 2.65
CA PHE A 269 3.22 -11.80 4.09
C PHE A 269 3.79 -10.56 4.78
N LYS A 270 3.37 -10.32 6.01
CA LYS A 270 3.74 -9.15 6.80
C LYS A 270 5.07 -9.38 7.49
N VAL A 271 5.97 -8.42 7.35
CA VAL A 271 7.30 -8.46 7.96
C VAL A 271 7.52 -7.22 8.79
N ILE A 272 8.09 -7.40 9.96
CA ILE A 272 8.47 -6.33 10.89
C ILE A 272 9.98 -6.36 11.06
N THR A 273 10.61 -5.21 10.98
CA THR A 273 12.02 -5.01 11.35
C THR A 273 12.09 -3.95 12.43
N LYS A 274 13.15 -3.97 13.23
CA LYS A 274 13.36 -2.98 14.30
C LYS A 274 13.52 -1.56 13.74
N GLU A 275 14.26 -1.41 12.65
CA GLU A 275 14.66 -0.10 12.10
C GLU A 275 13.82 0.36 10.92
N ALA A 276 13.44 -0.56 10.01
CA ALA A 276 12.67 -0.22 8.81
C ALA A 276 11.14 -0.31 8.99
N GLY A 277 10.69 -0.64 10.22
CA GLY A 277 9.26 -0.78 10.52
C GLY A 277 8.63 -2.01 9.88
N ALA A 278 7.33 -1.94 9.61
CA ALA A 278 6.55 -3.03 9.07
C ALA A 278 6.24 -2.81 7.58
N PHE A 279 6.39 -3.84 6.76
CA PHE A 279 6.12 -3.84 5.33
C PHE A 279 5.75 -5.23 4.82
N TYR A 280 5.29 -5.31 3.58
CA TYR A 280 4.98 -6.60 2.97
C TYR A 280 6.16 -7.16 2.19
N MET A 281 6.31 -8.49 2.26
CA MET A 281 7.21 -9.25 1.41
C MET A 281 6.48 -10.38 0.68
N ARG A 282 7.11 -10.94 -0.34
CA ARG A 282 6.63 -12.10 -1.09
C ARG A 282 7.78 -12.92 -1.63
N LEU A 283 7.52 -14.18 -1.86
CA LEU A 283 8.37 -15.00 -2.70
C LEU A 283 8.21 -14.60 -4.16
N ALA A 284 9.31 -14.48 -4.89
CA ALA A 284 9.33 -14.01 -6.27
C ALA A 284 10.44 -14.71 -7.05
N GLN A 285 10.51 -14.39 -8.35
CA GLN A 285 11.36 -15.00 -9.36
C GLN A 285 10.97 -16.45 -9.68
N ASP A 286 11.62 -17.00 -10.70
CA ASP A 286 11.42 -18.38 -11.11
C ASP A 286 11.75 -19.34 -9.95
N ARG A 287 10.83 -20.29 -9.68
CA ARG A 287 10.91 -21.23 -8.55
C ARG A 287 11.12 -20.58 -7.19
N ASP A 288 10.59 -19.36 -6.98
CA ASP A 288 10.63 -18.66 -5.69
C ASP A 288 12.04 -18.52 -5.10
N LYS A 289 13.01 -18.12 -5.94
CA LYS A 289 14.44 -17.99 -5.58
C LYS A 289 14.76 -16.69 -4.84
N GLY A 290 13.82 -15.78 -4.71
CA GLY A 290 14.02 -14.48 -4.06
C GLY A 290 12.88 -14.08 -3.16
N ILE A 291 13.21 -13.45 -2.04
CA ILE A 291 12.26 -12.82 -1.14
C ILE A 291 12.35 -11.32 -1.39
N HIS A 292 11.26 -10.72 -1.86
CA HIS A 292 11.19 -9.33 -2.30
C HIS A 292 10.28 -8.52 -1.38
N SER A 293 10.63 -7.25 -1.11
CA SER A 293 9.65 -6.30 -0.56
C SER A 293 8.60 -5.99 -1.63
N ALA A 294 7.34 -5.94 -1.25
CA ALA A 294 6.24 -5.78 -2.18
C ALA A 294 6.09 -4.33 -2.66
N ASP A 295 6.22 -3.37 -1.74
CA ASP A 295 6.01 -1.95 -2.04
C ASP A 295 7.20 -1.34 -2.78
N SER A 296 8.41 -1.60 -2.30
CA SER A 296 9.65 -1.16 -2.91
C SER A 296 10.80 -2.07 -2.57
N ASN A 297 11.44 -2.65 -3.57
CA ASN A 297 12.65 -3.45 -3.38
C ASN A 297 13.84 -2.64 -2.81
N ALA A 298 13.73 -1.31 -2.73
CA ALA A 298 14.73 -0.46 -2.11
C ALA A 298 14.72 -0.52 -0.58
N ILE A 299 13.59 -0.92 0.05
CA ILE A 299 13.47 -1.00 1.52
C ILE A 299 14.53 -1.94 2.10
N ILE A 300 14.58 -3.18 1.62
CA ILE A 300 15.55 -4.18 2.10
C ILE A 300 16.99 -3.75 1.84
N GLY A 301 17.26 -3.23 0.65
CA GLY A 301 18.63 -2.85 0.30
C GLY A 301 19.14 -1.64 1.09
N LYS A 302 18.28 -0.67 1.39
CA LYS A 302 18.60 0.45 2.26
C LYS A 302 18.83 -0.03 3.70
N TRP A 303 17.89 -0.77 4.25
CA TRP A 303 17.97 -1.32 5.60
C TRP A 303 19.26 -2.13 5.85
N ILE A 304 19.63 -3.04 4.92
CA ILE A 304 20.85 -3.84 5.06
C ILE A 304 22.09 -2.92 5.02
N ARG A 305 22.15 -1.92 4.11
CA ARG A 305 23.27 -0.98 4.02
C ARG A 305 23.43 -0.16 5.29
N GLU A 306 22.35 0.36 5.82
CA GLU A 306 22.34 1.10 7.08
C GLU A 306 22.90 0.25 8.23
N LYS A 307 22.47 -1.02 8.33
CA LYS A 307 22.95 -1.95 9.37
C LYS A 307 24.46 -2.21 9.31
N ILE A 308 25.01 -2.36 8.10
CA ILE A 308 26.46 -2.64 7.92
C ILE A 308 27.31 -1.36 7.81
N GLY A 309 26.71 -0.18 7.99
CA GLY A 309 27.42 1.09 7.85
C GLY A 309 27.86 1.45 6.44
N ALA A 310 27.21 0.90 5.42
CA ALA A 310 27.46 1.23 4.02
C ALA A 310 26.69 2.47 3.58
N SER A 311 27.24 3.24 2.65
CA SER A 311 26.58 4.41 2.08
C SER A 311 25.37 4.00 1.23
N ASP A 312 24.46 4.95 1.02
CA ASP A 312 23.26 4.76 0.20
C ASP A 312 23.64 4.32 -1.23
N GLY A 313 23.06 3.20 -1.69
CA GLY A 313 23.35 2.65 -3.00
C GLY A 313 24.78 2.11 -3.20
N GLN A 314 25.59 1.99 -2.16
CA GLN A 314 26.92 1.40 -2.23
C GLN A 314 26.86 -0.08 -2.60
N PHE A 315 27.83 -0.54 -3.39
CA PHE A 315 28.00 -1.98 -3.65
C PHE A 315 28.41 -2.68 -2.34
N VAL A 316 27.66 -3.70 -1.95
CA VAL A 316 27.91 -4.50 -0.75
C VAL A 316 28.78 -5.69 -1.15
N THR A 317 29.92 -5.87 -0.46
CA THR A 317 30.80 -7.02 -0.64
C THR A 317 30.58 -8.06 0.46
N LYS A 318 31.08 -9.26 0.24
CA LYS A 318 31.02 -10.32 1.25
C LYS A 318 31.81 -9.94 2.51
N GLU A 319 32.98 -9.33 2.34
CA GLU A 319 33.84 -8.87 3.43
C GLU A 319 33.14 -7.80 4.31
N MET A 320 32.29 -6.97 3.72
CA MET A 320 31.48 -6.00 4.50
C MET A 320 30.48 -6.71 5.39
N LEU A 321 29.82 -7.78 4.88
CA LEU A 321 28.89 -8.59 5.67
C LEU A 321 29.62 -9.36 6.77
N GLU A 322 30.79 -9.94 6.45
CA GLU A 322 31.62 -10.67 7.42
C GLU A 322 32.19 -9.73 8.52
N ARG A 323 32.59 -8.50 8.15
CA ARG A 323 33.00 -7.48 9.12
C ARG A 323 31.84 -7.05 10.04
N TYR A 324 30.63 -6.97 9.51
CA TYR A 324 29.44 -6.73 10.32
C TYR A 324 29.15 -7.90 11.27
N GLY A 325 29.64 -9.09 10.97
CA GLY A 325 29.45 -10.31 11.77
C GLY A 325 28.25 -11.16 11.35
N ALA A 326 27.60 -10.87 10.22
CA ALA A 326 26.49 -11.67 9.71
C ALA A 326 26.41 -11.68 8.19
N THR A 327 26.30 -12.87 7.60
CA THR A 327 26.07 -13.08 6.17
C THR A 327 24.67 -13.64 5.86
N SER A 328 23.79 -13.64 6.86
CA SER A 328 22.43 -14.16 6.77
C SER A 328 21.48 -13.36 7.66
N VAL A 329 20.21 -13.37 7.30
CA VAL A 329 19.10 -12.84 8.10
C VAL A 329 18.32 -13.96 8.74
N VAL A 330 17.55 -13.65 9.78
CA VAL A 330 16.65 -14.58 10.47
C VAL A 330 15.23 -14.11 10.29
N PHE A 331 14.37 -14.98 9.76
CA PHE A 331 12.93 -14.79 9.78
C PHE A 331 12.35 -15.61 10.94
N LYS A 332 11.62 -14.94 11.80
CA LYS A 332 10.84 -15.55 12.90
C LYS A 332 9.36 -15.46 12.53
N LYS A 333 8.67 -16.59 12.49
CA LYS A 333 7.25 -16.68 12.17
C LYS A 333 6.40 -16.65 13.43
N TYR A 334 5.36 -15.86 13.43
CA TYR A 334 4.38 -15.73 14.50
C TYR A 334 3.00 -16.10 14.03
N GLU A 335 2.04 -16.17 14.94
CA GLU A 335 0.64 -16.36 14.62
C GLU A 335 0.12 -15.28 13.64
N ASN A 336 -0.99 -15.57 12.97
CA ASN A 336 -1.61 -14.67 11.99
C ASN A 336 -0.74 -14.28 10.80
N GLY A 337 0.28 -15.10 10.46
CA GLY A 337 1.13 -14.89 9.28
C GLY A 337 2.03 -13.66 9.37
N ILE A 338 2.42 -13.27 10.58
CA ILE A 338 3.35 -12.18 10.85
C ILE A 338 4.75 -12.76 10.98
N TYR A 339 5.73 -12.05 10.44
CA TYR A 339 7.15 -12.40 10.52
C TYR A 339 7.94 -11.24 11.09
N VAL A 340 8.92 -11.54 11.92
CA VAL A 340 9.98 -10.59 12.30
C VAL A 340 11.23 -10.95 11.51
N LEU A 341 11.84 -9.94 10.89
CA LEU A 341 13.08 -10.06 10.14
C LEU A 341 14.21 -9.38 10.92
N GLU A 342 15.22 -10.16 11.26
CA GLU A 342 16.38 -9.70 12.00
C GLU A 342 17.66 -9.87 11.17
N PHE A 343 18.56 -8.89 11.30
CA PHE A 343 19.89 -8.93 10.74
C PHE A 343 20.87 -8.43 11.80
N GLU A 344 21.36 -9.35 12.60
CA GLU A 344 22.24 -9.07 13.74
C GLU A 344 23.53 -9.90 13.64
N PRO A 345 24.66 -9.38 14.13
CA PRO A 345 25.89 -10.13 14.26
C PRO A 345 25.66 -11.40 15.08
N PHE A 346 26.34 -12.48 14.72
CA PHE A 346 26.31 -13.70 15.53
C PHE A 346 26.99 -13.43 16.86
N LYS A 347 26.27 -13.58 17.96
CA LYS A 347 26.90 -13.64 19.27
C LYS A 347 27.76 -14.91 19.31
N THR A 348 29.06 -14.76 19.31
CA THR A 348 29.97 -15.84 19.66
C THR A 348 29.69 -16.19 21.14
N SER A 349 29.39 -17.44 21.39
CA SER A 349 29.09 -18.02 22.74
C SER A 349 30.35 -18.02 23.67
N GLN A 350 30.93 -16.83 23.91
CA GLN A 350 32.10 -16.67 24.81
C GLN A 350 31.95 -15.57 25.86
N GLU A 351 30.73 -15.07 26.14
CA GLU A 351 30.52 -14.08 27.21
C GLU A 351 29.64 -14.59 28.37
N ASN A 352 29.61 -15.89 28.63
CA ASN A 352 28.93 -16.43 29.79
C ASN A 352 29.91 -17.12 30.77
N GLU A 353 31.15 -16.64 30.88
CA GLU A 353 32.06 -16.99 32.00
C GLU A 353 32.90 -15.76 32.37
N ALA A 354 32.30 -14.85 33.13
CA ALA A 354 33.03 -13.92 33.98
C ALA A 354 32.07 -13.42 35.07
#